data_956d441d6fda423a5fe07faadabb53d5
#
_entry.id   956d441d6fda423a5fe07faadabb53d5
#
_cell.length_a   1.000
_cell.length_b   1.000
_cell.length_c   1.000
_cell.angle_alpha   90.00
_cell.angle_beta   90.00
_cell.angle_gamma   90.00
#
_symmetry.space_group_name_H-M   'P 1'
#
loop_
_entity.id
_entity.type
_entity.pdbx_description
1 polymer ?
#
loop_
_entity_poly.entity_id
_entity_poly.type
_entity_poly.pdbx_seq_one_letter_code
_entity_poly.pdbx_strand_id
1 'polypeptide(L)'
;MNTQFNNKKTSQISWLAIDQEEKIKAKVLSLNRSDRIVELLFKIKAGYRSGPHRHTCETSVYVINGEIFNHSIKETFGQGDYCFQASNDTHDEEFTKNSLIYVNYKSKNDLFVEFLDEESNVLDTLTLQHFEEMMVAQSKEGSPKPPPPGV
;
A
#
# COMPACT_ATOMS: atom_id res chain seq x y z
N MET A 1 -28.28 6.62 -19.09
CA MET A 1 -27.41 6.09 -18.00
C MET A 1 -26.00 5.94 -18.53
N ASN A 2 -25.08 6.67 -17.95
CA ASN A 2 -23.70 6.62 -18.38
C ASN A 2 -22.99 5.48 -17.64
N THR A 3 -22.66 4.43 -18.36
CA THR A 3 -21.75 3.42 -17.82
C THR A 3 -20.35 4.04 -17.80
N GLN A 4 -19.82 4.22 -16.61
CA GLN A 4 -18.48 4.72 -16.46
C GLN A 4 -17.52 3.57 -16.19
N PHE A 5 -16.54 3.43 -17.06
CA PHE A 5 -15.42 2.53 -16.84
C PHE A 5 -14.26 3.37 -16.27
N ASN A 6 -13.70 2.92 -15.17
CA ASN A 6 -12.57 3.59 -14.53
C ASN A 6 -11.29 2.77 -14.77
N ASN A 7 -11.00 2.55 -16.04
CA ASN A 7 -9.84 1.77 -16.46
C ASN A 7 -8.59 2.62 -16.43
N LYS A 8 -7.50 2.02 -15.99
CA LYS A 8 -6.19 2.68 -15.93
C LYS A 8 -5.10 1.80 -16.49
N LYS A 9 -4.24 2.39 -17.31
CA LYS A 9 -2.99 1.76 -17.70
C LYS A 9 -1.95 2.09 -16.62
N THR A 10 -1.72 1.18 -15.72
CA THR A 10 -0.90 1.43 -14.52
C THR A 10 0.56 1.70 -14.84
N SER A 11 1.06 1.25 -16.00
CA SER A 11 2.39 1.60 -16.49
C SER A 11 2.56 3.10 -16.75
N GLN A 12 1.46 3.82 -16.93
CA GLN A 12 1.46 5.28 -17.15
C GLN A 12 1.36 6.07 -15.84
N ILE A 13 1.19 5.40 -14.72
CA ILE A 13 1.18 6.01 -13.39
C ILE A 13 2.58 5.90 -12.82
N SER A 14 3.14 7.01 -12.35
CA SER A 14 4.48 6.98 -11.74
C SER A 14 4.48 6.30 -10.38
N TRP A 15 5.57 5.58 -10.12
CA TRP A 15 5.85 5.13 -8.76
C TRP A 15 6.25 6.32 -7.90
N LEU A 16 5.64 6.42 -6.74
CA LEU A 16 5.93 7.44 -5.75
C LEU A 16 6.68 6.81 -4.59
N ALA A 17 7.90 7.28 -4.31
CA ALA A 17 8.65 6.85 -3.13
C ALA A 17 7.96 7.39 -1.87
N ILE A 18 7.74 6.53 -0.88
CA ILE A 18 7.07 6.91 0.37
C ILE A 18 7.99 6.85 1.58
N ASP A 19 9.20 6.35 1.41
CA ASP A 19 10.25 6.43 2.42
C ASP A 19 11.50 7.14 1.86
N GLN A 20 12.35 7.65 2.76
CA GLN A 20 13.54 8.39 2.36
C GLN A 20 14.58 7.53 1.66
N GLU A 21 14.64 6.25 1.96
CA GLU A 21 15.56 5.30 1.35
C GLU A 21 15.04 4.70 0.04
N GLU A 22 13.86 5.11 -0.37
CA GLU A 22 13.18 4.60 -1.57
C GLU A 22 13.03 3.07 -1.61
N LYS A 23 12.90 2.46 -0.44
CA LYS A 23 12.69 1.01 -0.33
C LYS A 23 11.25 0.60 -0.63
N ILE A 24 10.30 1.51 -0.39
CA ILE A 24 8.90 1.27 -0.68
C ILE A 24 8.35 2.37 -1.57
N LYS A 25 7.73 1.97 -2.67
CA LYS A 25 7.09 2.86 -3.63
C LYS A 25 5.64 2.45 -3.83
N ALA A 26 4.79 3.42 -4.08
CA ALA A 26 3.36 3.20 -4.25
C ALA A 26 2.83 3.78 -5.55
N LYS A 27 1.77 3.14 -6.05
CA LYS A 27 0.85 3.70 -7.04
C LYS A 27 -0.55 3.61 -6.46
N VAL A 28 -1.22 4.73 -6.30
CA VAL A 28 -2.63 4.74 -5.95
C VAL A 28 -3.44 4.49 -7.21
N LEU A 29 -4.15 3.39 -7.25
CA LEU A 29 -4.95 2.99 -8.41
C LEU A 29 -6.34 3.60 -8.39
N SER A 30 -6.94 3.67 -7.20
CA SER A 30 -8.31 4.12 -7.02
C SER A 30 -8.50 4.66 -5.61
N LEU A 31 -9.27 5.72 -5.49
CA LEU A 31 -9.65 6.30 -4.22
C LEU A 31 -11.14 6.66 -4.27
N ASN A 32 -11.93 6.00 -3.44
CA ASN A 32 -13.35 6.32 -3.26
C ASN A 32 -13.51 7.03 -1.92
N ARG A 33 -13.66 8.35 -1.97
CA ARG A 33 -13.76 9.19 -0.78
C ARG A 33 -15.00 8.89 0.05
N SER A 34 -16.14 8.66 -0.59
CA SER A 34 -17.39 8.46 0.12
C SER A 34 -17.45 7.13 0.87
N ASP A 35 -16.84 6.08 0.29
CA ASP A 35 -16.80 4.75 0.90
C ASP A 35 -15.49 4.47 1.64
N ARG A 36 -14.53 5.40 1.55
CA ARG A 36 -13.20 5.29 2.15
C ARG A 36 -12.50 3.99 1.76
N ILE A 37 -12.50 3.72 0.46
CA ILE A 37 -11.81 2.59 -0.14
C ILE A 37 -10.64 3.14 -0.95
N VAL A 38 -9.46 2.59 -0.68
CA VAL A 38 -8.23 2.94 -1.41
C VAL A 38 -7.58 1.68 -1.91
N GLU A 39 -7.28 1.65 -3.20
CA GLU A 39 -6.57 0.53 -3.83
C GLU A 39 -5.20 0.99 -4.30
N LEU A 40 -4.17 0.22 -3.97
CA LEU A 40 -2.79 0.57 -4.28
C LEU A 40 -2.00 -0.63 -4.77
N LEU A 41 -0.92 -0.32 -5.48
CA LEU A 41 0.21 -1.23 -5.63
C LEU A 41 1.36 -0.71 -4.78
N PHE A 42 2.04 -1.60 -4.08
CA PHE A 42 3.32 -1.31 -3.44
C PHE A 42 4.42 -2.14 -4.07
N LYS A 43 5.52 -1.48 -4.36
CA LYS A 43 6.76 -2.08 -4.84
C LYS A 43 7.80 -1.92 -3.74
N ILE A 44 8.28 -3.03 -3.22
CA ILE A 44 9.06 -3.03 -1.97
C ILE A 44 10.34 -3.80 -2.18
N LYS A 45 11.46 -3.20 -1.78
CA LYS A 45 12.77 -3.84 -1.85
C LYS A 45 12.97 -4.85 -0.73
N ALA A 46 13.70 -5.91 -1.04
CA ALA A 46 14.13 -6.88 -0.02
C ALA A 46 14.85 -6.18 1.13
N GLY A 47 14.54 -6.62 2.35
CA GLY A 47 15.09 -6.05 3.57
C GLY A 47 14.28 -4.91 4.18
N TYR A 48 13.22 -4.45 3.52
CA TYR A 48 12.33 -3.47 4.12
C TYR A 48 11.53 -4.12 5.25
N ARG A 49 11.48 -3.45 6.39
CA ARG A 49 10.67 -3.84 7.54
C ARG A 49 9.78 -2.69 7.95
N SER A 50 8.50 -2.95 8.06
CA SER A 50 7.51 -1.93 8.39
C SER A 50 7.62 -1.42 9.83
N GLY A 51 8.12 -2.27 10.72
CA GLY A 51 7.97 -2.05 12.15
C GLY A 51 6.53 -2.28 12.63
N PRO A 52 6.28 -2.17 13.93
CA PRO A 52 4.92 -2.36 14.46
C PRO A 52 3.97 -1.32 13.92
N HIS A 53 2.82 -1.75 13.43
CA HIS A 53 1.77 -0.85 12.97
C HIS A 53 0.41 -1.53 13.15
N ARG A 54 -0.61 -0.68 13.27
CA ARG A 54 -1.99 -1.12 13.43
C ARG A 54 -2.83 -0.57 12.30
N HIS A 55 -3.50 -1.45 11.58
CA HIS A 55 -4.50 -1.05 10.62
C HIS A 55 -5.79 -0.72 11.36
N THR A 56 -6.26 0.50 11.26
CA THR A 56 -7.56 0.91 11.80
C THR A 56 -8.69 0.64 10.81
N CYS A 57 -8.35 0.04 9.68
CA CYS A 57 -9.25 -0.32 8.59
C CYS A 57 -9.09 -1.80 8.24
N GLU A 58 -10.07 -2.34 7.52
CA GLU A 58 -9.91 -3.65 6.90
C GLU A 58 -8.89 -3.55 5.77
N THR A 59 -7.96 -4.50 5.71
CA THR A 59 -6.90 -4.52 4.71
C THR A 59 -6.83 -5.88 4.05
N SER A 60 -6.94 -5.89 2.73
CA SER A 60 -6.70 -7.08 1.92
C SER A 60 -5.42 -6.89 1.13
N VAL A 61 -4.56 -7.90 1.14
CA VAL A 61 -3.29 -7.91 0.43
C VAL A 61 -3.22 -9.14 -0.47
N TYR A 62 -2.89 -8.94 -1.73
CA TYR A 62 -2.54 -10.02 -2.64
C TYR A 62 -1.07 -9.88 -3.05
N VAL A 63 -0.29 -10.94 -2.80
CA VAL A 63 1.14 -10.95 -3.15
C VAL A 63 1.26 -11.33 -4.63
N ILE A 64 1.53 -10.33 -5.47
CA ILE A 64 1.71 -10.55 -6.90
C ILE A 64 3.04 -11.24 -7.15
N ASN A 65 4.10 -10.79 -6.46
CA ASN A 65 5.43 -11.34 -6.54
C ASN A 65 6.20 -11.02 -5.25
N GLY A 66 7.11 -11.86 -4.85
CA GLY A 66 7.96 -11.64 -3.70
C GLY A 66 7.58 -12.46 -2.47
N GLU A 67 7.94 -11.96 -1.29
CA GLU A 67 7.77 -12.70 -0.04
C GLU A 67 7.69 -11.75 1.15
N ILE A 68 6.71 -12.01 2.03
CA ILE A 68 6.47 -11.26 3.26
C ILE A 68 6.59 -12.20 4.44
N PHE A 69 7.39 -11.85 5.43
CA PHE A 69 7.43 -12.51 6.72
C PHE A 69 6.69 -11.65 7.75
N ASN A 70 5.63 -12.20 8.33
CA ASN A 70 4.89 -11.54 9.40
C ASN A 70 5.48 -11.96 10.74
N HIS A 71 6.18 -11.05 11.41
CA HIS A 71 6.85 -11.30 12.68
C HIS A 71 5.86 -11.53 13.82
N SER A 72 4.65 -11.01 13.73
CA SER A 72 3.65 -11.13 14.80
C SER A 72 3.06 -12.53 14.91
N ILE A 73 2.90 -13.22 13.78
CA ILE A 73 2.36 -14.59 13.73
C ILE A 73 3.38 -15.62 13.26
N LYS A 74 4.59 -15.18 12.88
CA LYS A 74 5.70 -16.02 12.41
C LYS A 74 5.33 -16.88 11.20
N GLU A 75 4.65 -16.27 10.25
CA GLU A 75 4.29 -16.91 8.98
C GLU A 75 4.87 -16.15 7.79
N THR A 76 5.17 -16.91 6.75
CA THR A 76 5.68 -16.39 5.46
C THR A 76 4.59 -16.51 4.40
N PHE A 77 4.39 -15.43 3.64
CA PHE A 77 3.47 -15.38 2.51
C PHE A 77 4.27 -15.04 1.25
N GLY A 78 4.01 -15.78 0.19
CA GLY A 78 4.71 -15.63 -1.08
C GLY A 78 3.78 -15.35 -2.25
N GLN A 79 4.34 -15.43 -3.46
CA GLN A 79 3.61 -15.19 -4.69
C GLN A 79 2.29 -15.96 -4.74
N GLY A 80 1.20 -15.25 -5.03
CA GLY A 80 -0.14 -15.82 -5.12
C GLY A 80 -0.88 -15.95 -3.81
N ASP A 81 -0.26 -15.59 -2.68
CA ASP A 81 -0.93 -15.67 -1.38
C ASP A 81 -1.79 -14.44 -1.11
N TYR A 82 -2.85 -14.68 -0.37
CA TYR A 82 -3.80 -13.66 0.06
C TYR A 82 -3.73 -13.50 1.56
N CYS A 83 -3.64 -12.25 2.02
CA CYS A 83 -3.63 -11.90 3.43
C CYS A 83 -4.78 -10.94 3.72
N PHE A 84 -5.53 -11.22 4.77
CA PHE A 84 -6.56 -10.30 5.28
C PHE A 84 -6.23 -9.89 6.70
N GLN A 85 -6.40 -8.62 6.98
CA GLN A 85 -6.17 -8.05 8.29
C GLN A 85 -7.42 -7.31 8.74
N ALA A 86 -7.98 -7.77 9.85
CA ALA A 86 -9.11 -7.09 10.48
C ALA A 86 -8.67 -5.76 11.09
N SER A 87 -9.64 -4.85 11.26
CA SER A 87 -9.39 -3.58 11.92
C SER A 87 -8.81 -3.78 13.32
N ASN A 88 -7.86 -2.95 13.69
CA ASN A 88 -7.22 -2.86 15.00
C ASN A 88 -6.21 -3.96 15.33
N ASP A 89 -5.91 -4.85 14.41
CA ASP A 89 -4.82 -5.80 14.59
C ASP A 89 -3.47 -5.10 14.39
N THR A 90 -2.53 -5.39 15.29
CA THR A 90 -1.15 -4.89 15.20
C THR A 90 -0.27 -5.97 14.63
N HIS A 91 0.59 -5.60 13.69
CA HIS A 91 1.56 -6.53 13.14
C HIS A 91 2.85 -5.80 12.72
N ASP A 92 3.86 -6.61 12.42
CA ASP A 92 5.18 -6.17 12.00
C ASP A 92 5.63 -7.11 10.87
N GLU A 93 5.89 -6.52 9.71
CA GLU A 93 6.19 -7.29 8.50
C GLU A 93 7.55 -6.92 7.93
N GLU A 94 8.21 -7.94 7.41
CA GLU A 94 9.47 -7.80 6.70
C GLU A 94 9.34 -8.40 5.31
N PHE A 95 9.82 -7.66 4.30
CA PHE A 95 9.85 -8.14 2.93
C PHE A 95 11.21 -8.76 2.67
N THR A 96 11.24 -10.08 2.63
CA THR A 96 12.49 -10.84 2.51
C THR A 96 12.98 -10.96 1.07
N LYS A 97 12.13 -10.61 0.11
CA LYS A 97 12.45 -10.53 -1.32
C LYS A 97 11.90 -9.23 -1.89
N ASN A 98 12.43 -8.80 -3.04
CA ASN A 98 11.81 -7.73 -3.81
C ASN A 98 10.37 -8.14 -4.10
N SER A 99 9.42 -7.30 -3.73
CA SER A 99 8.01 -7.68 -3.71
C SER A 99 7.15 -6.66 -4.44
N LEU A 100 6.07 -7.16 -5.03
CA LEU A 100 4.98 -6.37 -5.59
C LEU A 100 3.69 -6.89 -4.97
N ILE A 101 2.95 -6.02 -4.32
CA ILE A 101 1.69 -6.36 -3.67
C ILE A 101 0.57 -5.43 -4.12
N TYR A 102 -0.63 -5.98 -4.22
CA TYR A 102 -1.86 -5.22 -4.35
C TYR A 102 -2.52 -5.11 -2.98
N VAL A 103 -2.94 -3.91 -2.62
CA VAL A 103 -3.57 -3.64 -1.33
C VAL A 103 -4.89 -2.93 -1.52
N ASN A 104 -5.91 -3.41 -0.81
CA ASN A 104 -7.20 -2.76 -0.70
C ASN A 104 -7.44 -2.40 0.76
N TYR A 105 -7.58 -1.09 1.02
CA TYR A 105 -7.97 -0.56 2.33
C TYR A 105 -9.43 -0.14 2.30
N LYS A 106 -10.18 -0.55 3.30
CA LYS A 106 -11.56 -0.10 3.51
C LYS A 106 -11.74 0.38 4.94
N SER A 107 -11.92 1.68 5.12
CA SER A 107 -12.03 2.26 6.45
C SER A 107 -13.45 2.80 6.74
N LYS A 108 -13.79 2.87 8.02
CA LYS A 108 -15.03 3.49 8.49
C LYS A 108 -14.88 4.98 8.75
N ASN A 109 -13.64 5.48 8.79
CA ASN A 109 -13.31 6.88 9.02
C ASN A 109 -12.10 7.26 8.17
N ASP A 110 -11.52 8.42 8.39
CA ASP A 110 -10.41 8.92 7.59
C ASP A 110 -9.04 8.40 8.03
N LEU A 111 -8.97 7.59 9.09
CA LEU A 111 -7.74 6.98 9.57
C LEU A 111 -7.60 5.56 9.02
N PHE A 112 -6.43 5.23 8.51
CA PHE A 112 -6.16 3.94 7.89
C PHE A 112 -5.10 3.12 8.63
N VAL A 113 -3.98 3.74 9.00
CA VAL A 113 -2.87 3.03 9.65
C VAL A 113 -2.26 3.92 10.73
N GLU A 114 -1.90 3.31 11.84
CA GLU A 114 -1.10 3.94 12.90
C GLU A 114 0.24 3.23 12.99
N PHE A 115 1.32 3.98 12.85
CA PHE A 115 2.68 3.48 13.05
C PHE A 115 3.05 3.63 14.52
N LEU A 116 3.59 2.58 15.11
CA LEU A 116 3.77 2.47 16.56
C LEU A 116 5.27 2.35 16.91
N ASP A 117 5.60 2.79 18.13
CA ASP A 117 6.88 2.43 18.74
C ASP A 117 6.76 1.08 19.46
N GLU A 118 7.86 0.64 20.09
CA GLU A 118 7.89 -0.64 20.80
C GLU A 118 6.95 -0.69 22.01
N GLU A 119 6.56 0.47 22.53
CA GLU A 119 5.63 0.62 23.65
C GLU A 119 4.19 0.82 23.21
N SER A 120 3.92 0.68 21.91
CA SER A 120 2.60 0.87 21.29
C SER A 120 2.10 2.31 21.29
N ASN A 121 3.00 3.29 21.43
CA ASN A 121 2.65 4.68 21.23
C ASN A 121 2.60 5.00 19.74
N VAL A 122 1.64 5.84 19.35
CA VAL A 122 1.48 6.25 17.94
C VAL A 122 2.57 7.26 17.58
N LEU A 123 3.42 6.91 16.61
CA LEU A 123 4.47 7.76 16.08
C LEU A 123 3.98 8.60 14.89
N ASP A 124 3.15 8.01 14.05
CA ASP A 124 2.64 8.62 12.83
C ASP A 124 1.37 7.92 12.38
N THR A 125 0.65 8.53 11.47
CA THR A 125 -0.61 8.01 10.94
C THR A 125 -0.67 8.13 9.43
N LEU A 126 -1.45 7.23 8.81
CA LEU A 126 -1.78 7.29 7.40
C LEU A 126 -3.28 7.52 7.27
N THR A 127 -3.65 8.62 6.62
CA THR A 127 -5.02 9.09 6.52
C THR A 127 -5.50 9.14 5.08
N LEU A 128 -6.80 9.31 4.89
CA LEU A 128 -7.40 9.51 3.56
C LEU A 128 -6.73 10.69 2.82
N GLN A 129 -6.45 11.77 3.53
CA GLN A 129 -5.79 12.93 2.95
C GLN A 129 -4.40 12.60 2.41
N HIS A 130 -3.64 11.75 3.08
CA HIS A 130 -2.33 11.30 2.59
C HIS A 130 -2.45 10.59 1.24
N PHE A 131 -3.45 9.73 1.08
CA PHE A 131 -3.68 9.04 -0.19
C PHE A 131 -4.12 9.99 -1.30
N GLU A 132 -4.92 10.99 -0.97
CA GLU A 132 -5.29 12.05 -1.93
C GLU A 132 -4.07 12.84 -2.39
N GLU A 133 -3.20 13.20 -1.46
CA GLU A 133 -1.94 13.88 -1.75
C GLU A 133 -1.01 13.01 -2.60
N MET A 134 -0.96 11.71 -2.33
CA MET A 134 -0.20 10.77 -3.15
C MET A 134 -0.73 10.71 -4.58
N MET A 135 -2.05 10.70 -4.78
CA MET A 135 -2.64 10.72 -6.12
C MET A 135 -2.25 11.99 -6.89
N VAL A 136 -2.26 13.13 -6.21
CA VAL A 136 -1.84 14.41 -6.82
C VAL A 136 -0.35 14.38 -7.16
N ALA A 137 0.48 13.90 -6.24
CA ALA A 137 1.94 13.84 -6.43
C ALA A 137 2.31 12.91 -7.60
N GLN A 138 1.73 11.70 -7.66
CA GLN A 138 2.03 10.77 -8.75
C GLN A 138 1.56 11.29 -10.12
N SER A 139 0.50 12.08 -10.15
CA SER A 139 0.02 12.75 -11.36
C SER A 139 0.98 13.83 -11.84
N LYS A 140 1.58 14.60 -10.92
CA LYS A 140 2.55 15.66 -11.25
C LYS A 140 3.90 15.11 -11.68
N GLU A 141 4.41 14.10 -11.00
CA GLU A 141 5.68 13.46 -11.34
C GLU A 141 5.58 12.64 -12.62
N GLY A 142 4.39 12.18 -12.90
CA GLY A 142 4.12 11.26 -13.94
C GLY A 142 3.15 11.69 -14.98
N SER A 143 3.09 12.98 -15.36
CA SER A 143 2.38 13.26 -16.61
C SER A 143 2.83 12.19 -17.62
N PRO A 144 1.92 11.55 -18.36
CA PRO A 144 2.12 10.20 -18.88
C PRO A 144 3.43 10.07 -19.65
N LYS A 145 4.43 9.53 -18.97
CA LYS A 145 5.65 9.11 -19.63
C LYS A 145 5.33 7.80 -20.32
N PRO A 146 5.70 7.67 -21.58
CA PRO A 146 5.59 6.36 -22.19
C PRO A 146 6.38 5.35 -21.35
N PRO A 147 5.86 4.14 -21.14
CA PRO A 147 6.59 3.13 -20.40
C PRO A 147 7.93 2.87 -21.08
N PRO A 148 8.99 2.58 -20.29
CA PRO A 148 10.25 2.16 -20.88
C PRO A 148 10.03 0.95 -21.78
N PRO A 149 10.83 0.78 -22.84
CA PRO A 149 10.71 -0.39 -23.71
C PRO A 149 10.82 -1.69 -22.92
N GLY A 150 9.91 -2.62 -23.15
CA GLY A 150 9.91 -3.92 -22.50
C GLY A 150 9.16 -4.00 -21.17
N VAL A 151 8.45 -2.96 -20.79
CA VAL A 151 7.60 -2.95 -19.59
C VAL A 151 6.13 -3.03 -19.96
#